data_955b14d7f0cb96eab63195964fdeca51
#
_entry.id   955b14d7f0cb96eab63195964fdeca51
#
_cell.length_a   1.000
_cell.length_b   1.000
_cell.length_c   1.000
_cell.angle_alpha   90.00
_cell.angle_beta   90.00
_cell.angle_gamma   90.00
#
_symmetry.space_group_name_H-M   'P 1'
#
loop_
_entity.id
_entity.type
_entity.pdbx_description
1 polymer ?
#
loop_
_entity_poly.entity_id
_entity_poly.type
_entity_poly.pdbx_seq_one_letter_code
_entity_poly.pdbx_strand_id
1 'polypeptide(L)'
;MDRGQDSAPPSDICRIDEIAGATDDHGVLERGGSLLLTDAGLETVLIFEEGLDLPCFASFPLLDSDQGRAGLRRYYEPFLRLARDRGTGFILSSPTWRANPDWGDRLGYDDERLAGVNRRAIAFLEEVRADTLSADERDRVVIEGCIGPRSDAYRPTLRMDSDQAQRYHSFQCRAFADAGCEQAAALTLSYVEEAIGIARAATASGLPVVIGFTVETDGRLPSGDSIEHAIDSVDRATDGVVQSFMLNCAHPSHFADALPDGPARERIHVIRANASTKSHAELDEAEELDTGDPADLAERYVALRRELPELHVLGGCCGTNITHVTAISDAWHAAT
;
A
#
# COMPACT_ATOMS: atom_id res chain seq x y z
N MET A 1 28.90 51.81 -52.41
CA MET A 1 27.88 52.49 -51.60
C MET A 1 26.63 51.61 -51.69
N ASP A 2 26.14 50.92 -50.74
CA ASP A 2 26.00 51.14 -49.32
C ASP A 2 25.81 49.81 -48.62
N ARG A 3 26.08 49.76 -47.35
CA ARG A 3 26.18 48.61 -46.48
C ARG A 3 24.78 48.13 -46.06
N GLY A 4 24.48 46.85 -46.18
CA GLY A 4 23.35 46.20 -45.56
C GLY A 4 23.79 45.46 -44.31
N GLN A 5 23.18 45.79 -43.19
CA GLN A 5 23.45 45.23 -41.86
C GLN A 5 22.79 43.85 -41.67
N ASP A 6 23.61 42.90 -41.22
CA ASP A 6 23.16 41.67 -40.57
C ASP A 6 22.39 42.00 -39.29
N SER A 7 21.22 41.41 -39.16
CA SER A 7 20.52 41.31 -37.89
C SER A 7 20.20 39.85 -37.59
N ALA A 8 20.95 39.26 -36.69
CA ALA A 8 20.67 37.98 -36.10
C ALA A 8 19.38 38.01 -35.24
N PRO A 9 18.61 36.93 -35.18
CA PRO A 9 17.47 36.85 -34.28
C PRO A 9 17.92 36.57 -32.83
N PRO A 10 17.17 37.03 -31.83
CA PRO A 10 17.51 36.80 -30.42
C PRO A 10 17.31 35.35 -30.02
N SER A 11 18.30 34.79 -29.37
CA SER A 11 18.27 33.50 -28.67
C SER A 11 17.59 33.67 -27.33
N ASP A 12 16.28 33.42 -27.25
CA ASP A 12 15.60 33.13 -26.02
C ASP A 12 15.58 31.61 -25.79
N ILE A 13 16.69 31.09 -25.28
CA ILE A 13 16.74 29.83 -24.58
C ILE A 13 16.17 30.10 -23.19
N CYS A 14 14.91 29.74 -23.02
CA CYS A 14 14.29 29.69 -21.72
C CYS A 14 15.04 28.65 -20.89
N ARG A 15 15.84 29.13 -19.92
CA ARG A 15 16.46 28.29 -18.90
C ARG A 15 15.36 27.68 -18.04
N ILE A 16 15.22 26.35 -18.15
CA ILE A 16 14.51 25.53 -17.16
C ILE A 16 15.56 25.15 -16.09
N ASP A 17 15.96 26.14 -15.33
CA ASP A 17 16.71 25.92 -14.10
C ASP A 17 15.92 26.60 -12.97
N GLU A 18 15.71 25.85 -11.90
CA GLU A 18 15.02 26.22 -10.64
C GLU A 18 13.54 25.82 -10.51
N ILE A 19 13.24 24.51 -10.54
CA ILE A 19 12.31 23.89 -9.58
C ILE A 19 12.98 22.60 -9.05
N ALA A 20 14.11 22.77 -8.40
CA ALA A 20 14.60 21.80 -7.44
C ALA A 20 14.31 22.41 -6.06
N GLY A 21 13.04 22.38 -5.65
CA GLY A 21 12.71 22.44 -4.24
C GLY A 21 13.30 21.17 -3.64
N ALA A 22 14.33 21.33 -2.80
CA ALA A 22 14.84 20.26 -1.97
C ALA A 22 13.65 19.74 -1.13
N THR A 23 13.05 18.65 -1.56
CA THR A 23 12.29 17.80 -0.65
C THR A 23 13.34 17.26 0.30
N ASP A 24 13.22 17.59 1.58
CA ASP A 24 13.99 16.96 2.64
C ASP A 24 13.95 15.46 2.40
N ASP A 25 15.13 14.86 2.23
CA ASP A 25 15.37 13.48 1.81
C ASP A 25 15.06 12.46 2.95
N HIS A 26 14.18 12.85 3.85
CA HIS A 26 13.62 11.96 4.86
C HIS A 26 12.35 11.34 4.27
N GLY A 27 12.43 10.04 3.96
CA GLY A 27 11.34 9.28 3.36
C GLY A 27 10.03 9.44 4.14
N VAL A 28 8.90 9.32 3.45
CA VAL A 28 7.56 9.47 4.04
C VAL A 28 7.38 8.58 5.27
N LEU A 29 8.03 7.41 5.29
CA LEU A 29 8.01 6.46 6.41
C LEU A 29 8.76 6.96 7.67
N GLU A 30 9.64 7.96 7.57
CA GLU A 30 10.36 8.52 8.72
C GLU A 30 9.56 9.58 9.49
N ARG A 31 8.50 10.12 8.90
CA ARG A 31 7.65 11.15 9.54
C ARG A 31 6.94 10.66 10.80
N GLY A 32 6.64 9.36 10.89
CA GLY A 32 5.88 8.76 12.00
C GLY A 32 6.66 8.49 13.28
N GLY A 33 7.98 8.72 13.32
CA GLY A 33 8.83 8.30 14.42
C GLY A 33 9.27 6.84 14.29
N SER A 34 9.62 6.20 15.42
CA SER A 34 10.19 4.83 15.44
C SER A 34 9.20 3.71 15.10
N LEU A 35 7.90 3.98 15.06
CA LEU A 35 6.85 2.99 14.76
C LEU A 35 5.68 3.67 14.05
N LEU A 36 5.24 3.08 12.93
CA LEU A 36 3.99 3.39 12.28
C LEU A 36 3.03 2.19 12.37
N LEU A 37 1.76 2.48 12.60
CA LEU A 37 0.71 1.48 12.45
C LEU A 37 -0.01 1.66 11.11
N THR A 38 -0.61 0.59 10.61
CA THR A 38 -1.60 0.65 9.53
C THR A 38 -2.92 0.07 10.02
N ASP A 39 -3.94 0.12 9.18
CA ASP A 39 -5.19 -0.56 9.39
C ASP A 39 -5.06 -2.10 9.27
N ALA A 40 -6.19 -2.77 9.19
CA ALA A 40 -6.34 -4.22 9.14
C ALA A 40 -6.99 -4.67 7.82
N GLY A 41 -7.73 -5.78 7.83
CA GLY A 41 -8.44 -6.31 6.69
C GLY A 41 -9.75 -5.55 6.41
N LEU A 42 -9.69 -4.41 5.72
CA LEU A 42 -10.84 -3.54 5.45
C LEU A 42 -12.03 -4.32 4.91
N GLU A 43 -11.87 -5.01 3.79
CA GLU A 43 -12.97 -5.71 3.12
C GLU A 43 -13.52 -6.84 4.00
N THR A 44 -12.64 -7.59 4.70
CA THR A 44 -13.09 -8.68 5.58
C THR A 44 -13.87 -8.16 6.79
N VAL A 45 -13.50 -7.05 7.38
CA VAL A 45 -14.27 -6.40 8.45
C VAL A 45 -15.62 -5.92 7.93
N LEU A 46 -15.65 -5.22 6.80
CA LEU A 46 -16.88 -4.68 6.25
C LEU A 46 -17.88 -5.78 5.85
N ILE A 47 -17.40 -6.90 5.29
CA ILE A 47 -18.24 -8.02 4.85
C ILE A 47 -18.70 -8.84 6.07
N PHE A 48 -17.77 -9.31 6.89
CA PHE A 48 -18.06 -10.33 7.91
C PHE A 48 -18.50 -9.76 9.25
N GLU A 49 -18.00 -8.57 9.64
CA GLU A 49 -18.38 -7.95 10.92
C GLU A 49 -19.52 -6.93 10.74
N GLU A 50 -19.51 -6.13 9.67
CA GLU A 50 -20.57 -5.14 9.41
C GLU A 50 -21.70 -5.63 8.48
N GLY A 51 -21.55 -6.80 7.85
CA GLY A 51 -22.56 -7.41 6.98
C GLY A 51 -22.79 -6.67 5.66
N LEU A 52 -21.80 -5.90 5.17
CA LEU A 52 -21.91 -5.18 3.92
C LEU A 52 -21.67 -6.12 2.73
N ASP A 53 -22.43 -5.94 1.67
CA ASP A 53 -22.16 -6.60 0.38
C ASP A 53 -21.12 -5.76 -0.41
N LEU A 54 -19.98 -6.38 -0.71
CA LEU A 54 -18.91 -5.78 -1.52
C LEU A 54 -18.72 -6.59 -2.80
N PRO A 55 -19.43 -6.27 -3.88
CA PRO A 55 -19.27 -6.94 -5.16
C PRO A 55 -17.81 -6.93 -5.63
N CYS A 56 -17.33 -8.07 -6.11
CA CYS A 56 -15.93 -8.26 -6.50
C CYS A 56 -14.92 -8.02 -5.37
N PHE A 57 -15.33 -8.07 -4.10
CA PHE A 57 -14.45 -7.74 -2.97
C PHE A 57 -13.88 -6.32 -3.08
N ALA A 58 -14.71 -5.37 -3.53
CA ALA A 58 -14.29 -3.99 -3.82
C ALA A 58 -14.94 -3.00 -2.84
N SER A 59 -14.14 -2.29 -2.08
CA SER A 59 -14.59 -1.29 -1.11
C SER A 59 -14.75 0.11 -1.71
N PHE A 60 -14.11 0.43 -2.84
CA PHE A 60 -14.16 1.76 -3.43
C PHE A 60 -15.58 2.25 -3.84
N PRO A 61 -16.57 1.39 -4.22
CA PRO A 61 -17.91 1.85 -4.51
C PRO A 61 -18.64 2.48 -3.31
N LEU A 62 -18.21 2.16 -2.09
CA LEU A 62 -18.75 2.78 -0.87
C LEU A 62 -18.57 4.30 -0.84
N LEU A 63 -17.56 4.82 -1.54
CA LEU A 63 -17.32 6.27 -1.65
C LEU A 63 -18.41 7.01 -2.43
N ASP A 64 -19.24 6.32 -3.18
CA ASP A 64 -20.32 6.94 -3.99
C ASP A 64 -21.57 7.28 -3.16
N SER A 65 -21.67 6.86 -1.90
CA SER A 65 -22.82 7.12 -1.04
C SER A 65 -22.42 7.62 0.36
N ASP A 66 -23.30 8.43 0.98
CA ASP A 66 -23.10 8.91 2.34
C ASP A 66 -23.05 7.75 3.35
N GLN A 67 -23.88 6.72 3.16
CA GLN A 67 -23.88 5.53 4.02
C GLN A 67 -22.57 4.75 3.89
N GLY A 68 -22.07 4.58 2.67
CA GLY A 68 -20.79 3.90 2.42
C GLY A 68 -19.63 4.66 3.05
N ARG A 69 -19.56 5.98 2.84
CA ARG A 69 -18.54 6.82 3.49
C ARG A 69 -18.62 6.79 5.01
N ALA A 70 -19.82 6.76 5.58
CA ALA A 70 -19.99 6.60 7.03
C ALA A 70 -19.50 5.24 7.52
N GLY A 71 -19.67 4.15 6.76
CA GLY A 71 -19.10 2.82 7.03
C GLY A 71 -17.58 2.84 7.02
N LEU A 72 -16.98 3.37 5.96
CA LEU A 72 -15.54 3.54 5.85
C LEU A 72 -14.96 4.38 7.01
N ARG A 73 -15.64 5.47 7.39
CA ARG A 73 -15.22 6.31 8.52
C ARG A 73 -15.23 5.53 9.83
N ARG A 74 -16.28 4.76 10.12
CA ARG A 74 -16.34 3.90 11.32
C ARG A 74 -15.21 2.88 11.35
N TYR A 75 -14.80 2.38 10.20
CA TYR A 75 -13.66 1.47 10.10
C TYR A 75 -12.33 2.18 10.42
N TYR A 76 -12.02 3.33 9.83
CA TYR A 76 -10.70 3.98 9.97
C TYR A 76 -10.49 4.68 11.32
N GLU A 77 -11.51 5.31 11.88
CA GLU A 77 -11.37 6.11 13.10
C GLU A 77 -10.77 5.36 14.31
N PRO A 78 -11.12 4.10 14.60
CA PRO A 78 -10.52 3.36 15.71
C PRO A 78 -9.00 3.20 15.58
N PHE A 79 -8.47 3.00 14.38
CA PHE A 79 -7.05 2.85 14.13
C PHE A 79 -6.30 4.17 14.30
N LEU A 80 -6.85 5.28 13.80
CA LEU A 80 -6.28 6.61 14.02
C LEU A 80 -6.23 6.97 15.50
N ARG A 81 -7.29 6.66 16.25
CA ARG A 81 -7.32 6.85 17.70
C ARG A 81 -6.29 5.97 18.43
N LEU A 82 -6.13 4.72 18.02
CA LEU A 82 -5.10 3.83 18.56
C LEU A 82 -3.71 4.42 18.36
N ALA A 83 -3.36 4.85 17.14
CA ALA A 83 -2.07 5.45 16.84
C ALA A 83 -1.83 6.72 17.69
N ARG A 84 -2.82 7.61 17.78
CA ARG A 84 -2.77 8.79 18.65
C ARG A 84 -2.51 8.41 20.11
N ASP A 85 -3.29 7.48 20.65
CA ASP A 85 -3.25 7.09 22.07
C ASP A 85 -1.94 6.36 22.42
N ARG A 86 -1.28 5.74 21.45
CA ARG A 86 0.06 5.13 21.58
C ARG A 86 1.21 6.07 21.22
N GLY A 87 0.92 7.26 20.68
CA GLY A 87 1.94 8.21 20.23
C GLY A 87 2.75 7.73 19.02
N THR A 88 2.23 6.78 18.24
CA THR A 88 2.83 6.27 16.99
C THR A 88 2.40 7.10 15.79
N GLY A 89 3.11 6.94 14.65
CA GLY A 89 2.58 7.37 13.38
C GLY A 89 1.54 6.38 12.82
N PHE A 90 0.91 6.77 11.71
CA PHE A 90 -0.10 5.92 11.05
C PHE A 90 -0.03 6.08 9.52
N ILE A 91 -0.19 4.98 8.79
CA ILE A 91 -0.40 4.99 7.35
C ILE A 91 -1.87 4.73 7.08
N LEU A 92 -2.57 5.73 6.56
CA LEU A 92 -3.98 5.68 6.24
C LEU A 92 -4.14 5.32 4.76
N SER A 93 -4.37 4.05 4.47
CA SER A 93 -4.47 3.49 3.12
C SER A 93 -5.87 3.67 2.54
N SER A 94 -5.95 4.06 1.26
CA SER A 94 -7.23 4.28 0.58
C SER A 94 -7.97 2.97 0.26
N PRO A 95 -9.33 2.97 0.21
CA PRO A 95 -10.13 1.79 -0.10
C PRO A 95 -10.17 1.52 -1.61
N THR A 96 -9.00 1.49 -2.27
CA THR A 96 -8.88 1.48 -3.74
C THR A 96 -8.15 0.26 -4.30
N TRP A 97 -7.97 -0.78 -3.49
CA TRP A 97 -7.26 -1.99 -3.90
C TRP A 97 -7.80 -2.60 -5.21
N ARG A 98 -9.14 -2.56 -5.44
CA ARG A 98 -9.79 -3.00 -6.67
C ARG A 98 -10.18 -1.84 -7.61
N ALA A 99 -9.74 -0.60 -7.36
CA ALA A 99 -10.13 0.56 -8.18
C ALA A 99 -9.24 0.74 -9.43
N ASN A 100 -8.92 -0.35 -10.11
CA ASN A 100 -8.19 -0.40 -11.37
C ASN A 100 -9.13 -0.65 -12.57
N PRO A 101 -8.69 -0.47 -13.84
CA PRO A 101 -9.56 -0.51 -14.99
C PRO A 101 -10.38 -1.81 -15.15
N ASP A 102 -9.76 -2.99 -15.01
CA ASP A 102 -10.44 -4.27 -15.24
C ASP A 102 -11.54 -4.54 -14.19
N TRP A 103 -11.33 -4.15 -12.92
CA TRP A 103 -12.33 -4.28 -11.87
C TRP A 103 -13.36 -3.16 -11.92
N GLY A 104 -12.95 -1.95 -12.32
CA GLY A 104 -13.85 -0.83 -12.55
C GLY A 104 -14.89 -1.16 -13.63
N ASP A 105 -14.45 -1.70 -14.76
CA ASP A 105 -15.33 -2.12 -15.86
C ASP A 105 -16.36 -3.16 -15.40
N ARG A 106 -15.95 -4.17 -14.63
CA ARG A 106 -16.84 -5.18 -14.05
C ARG A 106 -17.92 -4.59 -13.13
N LEU A 107 -17.62 -3.45 -12.48
CA LEU A 107 -18.49 -2.74 -11.55
C LEU A 107 -19.24 -1.59 -12.21
N GLY A 108 -19.11 -1.43 -13.53
CA GLY A 108 -19.81 -0.40 -14.32
C GLY A 108 -19.25 1.01 -14.16
N TYR A 109 -17.94 1.13 -13.91
CA TYR A 109 -17.23 2.40 -13.91
C TYR A 109 -16.49 2.56 -15.23
N ASP A 110 -16.77 3.62 -15.96
CA ASP A 110 -15.90 4.08 -17.05
C ASP A 110 -14.61 4.72 -16.50
N ASP A 111 -13.66 5.01 -17.38
CA ASP A 111 -12.36 5.55 -16.99
C ASP A 111 -12.47 6.89 -16.24
N GLU A 112 -13.39 7.77 -16.64
CA GLU A 112 -13.56 9.08 -15.99
C GLU A 112 -14.11 8.93 -14.56
N ARG A 113 -15.16 8.12 -14.40
CA ARG A 113 -15.74 7.82 -13.09
C ARG A 113 -14.75 7.08 -12.18
N LEU A 114 -13.99 6.14 -12.73
CA LEU A 114 -12.98 5.39 -11.99
C LEU A 114 -11.82 6.29 -11.55
N ALA A 115 -11.29 7.15 -12.42
CA ALA A 115 -10.30 8.15 -12.04
C ALA A 115 -10.85 9.10 -10.96
N GLY A 116 -12.12 9.50 -11.12
CA GLY A 116 -12.84 10.32 -10.13
C GLY A 116 -12.92 9.65 -8.76
N VAL A 117 -13.24 8.35 -8.68
CA VAL A 117 -13.32 7.65 -7.39
C VAL A 117 -11.97 7.47 -6.74
N ASN A 118 -10.89 7.21 -7.50
CA ASN A 118 -9.54 7.17 -6.96
C ASN A 118 -9.15 8.52 -6.33
N ARG A 119 -9.44 9.65 -6.98
CA ARG A 119 -9.21 10.99 -6.39
C ARG A 119 -10.08 11.25 -5.17
N ARG A 120 -11.37 10.88 -5.20
CA ARG A 120 -12.27 11.03 -4.04
C ARG A 120 -11.84 10.18 -2.85
N ALA A 121 -11.20 9.03 -3.08
CA ALA A 121 -10.65 8.21 -2.02
C ALA A 121 -9.59 8.96 -1.20
N ILE A 122 -8.66 9.63 -1.87
CA ILE A 122 -7.63 10.44 -1.20
C ILE A 122 -8.26 11.62 -0.44
N ALA A 123 -9.17 12.38 -1.09
CA ALA A 123 -9.86 13.47 -0.43
C ALA A 123 -10.67 13.01 0.80
N PHE A 124 -11.33 11.85 0.72
CA PHE A 124 -12.03 11.25 1.85
C PHE A 124 -11.10 10.92 3.02
N LEU A 125 -9.92 10.37 2.75
CA LEU A 125 -8.95 10.09 3.82
C LEU A 125 -8.43 11.37 4.48
N GLU A 126 -8.24 12.44 3.70
CA GLU A 126 -7.92 13.76 4.23
C GLU A 126 -9.01 14.29 5.18
N GLU A 127 -10.27 14.13 4.83
CA GLU A 127 -11.40 14.48 5.69
C GLU A 127 -11.39 13.64 6.97
N VAL A 128 -11.20 12.32 6.87
CA VAL A 128 -11.14 11.43 8.05
C VAL A 128 -9.99 11.80 8.97
N ARG A 129 -8.80 12.07 8.42
CA ARG A 129 -7.62 12.54 9.17
C ARG A 129 -7.92 13.87 9.88
N ALA A 130 -8.50 14.81 9.15
CA ALA A 130 -8.80 16.15 9.65
C ALA A 130 -9.85 16.17 10.77
N ASP A 131 -10.88 15.33 10.66
CA ASP A 131 -11.98 15.26 11.62
C ASP A 131 -11.59 14.47 12.89
N THR A 132 -10.63 13.54 12.79
CA THR A 132 -10.26 12.64 13.89
C THR A 132 -9.10 13.18 14.72
N LEU A 133 -8.19 13.97 14.14
CA LEU A 133 -6.91 14.37 14.72
C LEU A 133 -6.73 15.88 14.77
N SER A 134 -6.03 16.36 15.80
CA SER A 134 -5.56 17.74 15.87
C SER A 134 -4.46 18.04 14.82
N ALA A 135 -4.15 19.31 14.59
CA ALA A 135 -3.15 19.69 13.59
C ALA A 135 -1.78 19.02 13.82
N ASP A 136 -1.30 19.05 15.06
CA ASP A 136 0.02 18.49 15.43
C ASP A 136 0.05 16.93 15.31
N GLU A 137 -1.11 16.26 15.42
CA GLU A 137 -1.21 14.81 15.27
C GLU A 137 -1.23 14.38 13.82
N ARG A 138 -1.76 15.22 12.91
CA ARG A 138 -1.87 14.93 11.46
C ARG A 138 -0.51 14.76 10.79
N ASP A 139 0.52 15.45 11.26
CA ASP A 139 1.88 15.39 10.70
C ASP A 139 2.50 13.99 10.82
N ARG A 140 1.95 13.15 11.70
CA ARG A 140 2.37 11.75 11.88
C ARG A 140 1.54 10.75 11.08
N VAL A 141 0.58 11.21 10.29
CA VAL A 141 -0.31 10.34 9.50
C VAL A 141 -0.05 10.57 8.02
N VAL A 142 0.32 9.50 7.34
CA VAL A 142 0.60 9.48 5.90
C VAL A 142 -0.64 9.02 5.16
N ILE A 143 -1.04 9.76 4.12
CA ILE A 143 -2.13 9.35 3.20
C ILE A 143 -1.55 8.52 2.07
N GLU A 144 -2.00 7.28 1.98
CA GLU A 144 -1.49 6.28 1.05
C GLU A 144 -2.54 5.85 0.02
N GLY A 145 -2.14 5.85 -1.24
CA GLY A 145 -2.92 5.30 -2.35
C GLY A 145 -2.71 3.79 -2.49
N CYS A 146 -3.72 2.99 -2.17
CA CYS A 146 -3.64 1.53 -2.23
C CYS A 146 -3.90 1.02 -3.64
N ILE A 147 -2.93 0.26 -4.18
CA ILE A 147 -2.97 -0.38 -5.49
C ILE A 147 -3.03 -1.90 -5.29
N GLY A 148 -3.99 -2.57 -5.91
CA GLY A 148 -4.04 -4.02 -6.00
C GLY A 148 -3.53 -4.54 -7.34
N PRO A 149 -3.29 -5.85 -7.46
CA PRO A 149 -2.92 -6.47 -8.72
C PRO A 149 -4.04 -6.35 -9.76
N ARG A 150 -3.67 -6.40 -11.03
CA ARG A 150 -4.63 -6.35 -12.15
C ARG A 150 -5.65 -7.49 -12.08
N SER A 151 -5.17 -8.71 -11.81
CA SER A 151 -6.02 -9.89 -11.76
C SER A 151 -6.23 -10.40 -10.34
N ASP A 152 -6.51 -11.68 -10.19
CA ASP A 152 -6.55 -12.32 -8.88
C ASP A 152 -5.17 -12.32 -8.24
N ALA A 153 -5.11 -12.00 -6.94
CA ALA A 153 -3.87 -11.83 -6.21
C ALA A 153 -3.11 -13.15 -5.99
N TYR A 154 -3.82 -14.26 -5.88
CA TYR A 154 -3.25 -15.55 -5.56
C TYR A 154 -3.11 -16.46 -6.79
N ARG A 155 -3.95 -16.22 -7.82
CA ARG A 155 -3.94 -16.97 -9.08
C ARG A 155 -3.88 -15.99 -10.26
N PRO A 156 -2.70 -15.40 -10.55
CA PRO A 156 -2.57 -14.43 -11.62
C PRO A 156 -2.78 -15.09 -12.98
N THR A 157 -4.02 -15.02 -13.47
CA THR A 157 -4.41 -15.60 -14.77
C THR A 157 -3.96 -14.74 -15.95
N LEU A 158 -3.73 -13.45 -15.70
CA LEU A 158 -3.29 -12.46 -16.68
C LEU A 158 -1.99 -11.82 -16.19
N ARG A 159 -0.86 -12.43 -16.54
CA ARG A 159 0.45 -11.82 -16.26
C ARG A 159 0.78 -10.77 -17.32
N MET A 160 1.32 -9.66 -16.89
CA MET A 160 1.85 -8.57 -17.73
C MET A 160 3.37 -8.61 -17.73
N ASP A 161 4.01 -8.19 -18.81
CA ASP A 161 5.38 -7.73 -18.73
C ASP A 161 5.46 -6.38 -17.99
N SER A 162 6.66 -5.96 -17.61
CA SER A 162 6.86 -4.74 -16.80
C SER A 162 6.37 -3.47 -17.51
N ASP A 163 6.48 -3.39 -18.83
CA ASP A 163 6.04 -2.23 -19.59
C ASP A 163 4.51 -2.19 -19.72
N GLN A 164 3.88 -3.36 -19.86
CA GLN A 164 2.42 -3.48 -19.82
C GLN A 164 1.89 -3.09 -18.44
N ALA A 165 2.52 -3.59 -17.37
CA ALA A 165 2.15 -3.28 -16.00
C ALA A 165 2.32 -1.78 -15.68
N GLN A 166 3.40 -1.15 -16.14
CA GLN A 166 3.60 0.29 -16.02
C GLN A 166 2.47 1.08 -16.68
N ARG A 167 2.12 0.75 -17.94
CA ARG A 167 1.02 1.43 -18.63
C ARG A 167 -0.31 1.25 -17.91
N TYR A 168 -0.58 0.04 -17.44
CA TYR A 168 -1.84 -0.30 -16.76
C TYR A 168 -1.98 0.48 -15.44
N HIS A 169 -1.00 0.39 -14.55
CA HIS A 169 -1.06 1.01 -13.23
C HIS A 169 -0.82 2.52 -13.23
N SER A 170 -0.29 3.10 -14.32
CA SER A 170 -0.20 4.56 -14.48
C SER A 170 -1.55 5.24 -14.35
N PHE A 171 -2.66 4.54 -14.58
CA PHE A 171 -4.01 5.07 -14.40
C PHE A 171 -4.26 5.48 -12.93
N GLN A 172 -4.06 4.57 -11.98
CA GLN A 172 -4.25 4.86 -10.55
C GLN A 172 -3.19 5.81 -10.00
N CYS A 173 -1.91 5.59 -10.37
CA CYS A 173 -0.82 6.44 -9.89
C CYS A 173 -1.04 7.92 -10.24
N ARG A 174 -1.49 8.24 -11.46
CA ARG A 174 -1.81 9.61 -11.84
C ARG A 174 -2.98 10.18 -11.04
N ALA A 175 -4.06 9.38 -10.86
CA ALA A 175 -5.21 9.83 -10.08
C ALA A 175 -4.85 10.14 -8.63
N PHE A 176 -3.95 9.38 -8.02
CA PHE A 176 -3.42 9.62 -6.68
C PHE A 176 -2.55 10.87 -6.62
N ALA A 177 -1.61 11.02 -7.57
CA ALA A 177 -0.76 12.20 -7.65
C ALA A 177 -1.57 13.49 -7.85
N ASP A 178 -2.56 13.47 -8.76
CA ASP A 178 -3.49 14.59 -8.99
C ASP A 178 -4.29 14.98 -7.74
N ALA A 179 -4.52 14.03 -6.84
CA ALA A 179 -5.26 14.25 -5.59
C ALA A 179 -4.36 14.62 -4.40
N GLY A 180 -3.05 14.73 -4.58
CA GLY A 180 -2.10 15.08 -3.52
C GLY A 180 -1.79 13.94 -2.56
N CYS A 181 -1.92 12.69 -3.02
CA CYS A 181 -1.52 11.52 -2.24
C CYS A 181 -0.02 11.59 -1.87
N GLU A 182 0.32 11.20 -0.65
CA GLU A 182 1.69 11.35 -0.14
C GLU A 182 2.60 10.18 -0.52
N GLN A 183 2.04 8.96 -0.66
CA GLN A 183 2.72 7.78 -1.20
C GLN A 183 1.73 6.82 -1.84
N ALA A 184 2.23 5.90 -2.66
CA ALA A 184 1.47 4.76 -3.14
C ALA A 184 1.99 3.47 -2.51
N ALA A 185 1.11 2.49 -2.27
CA ALA A 185 1.52 1.14 -1.91
C ALA A 185 0.81 0.11 -2.78
N ALA A 186 1.57 -0.79 -3.34
CA ALA A 186 1.01 -1.95 -4.03
C ALA A 186 0.94 -3.13 -3.06
N LEU A 187 -0.25 -3.69 -2.88
CA LEU A 187 -0.50 -4.78 -1.94
C LEU A 187 -0.81 -6.09 -2.67
N THR A 188 -0.30 -7.18 -2.10
CA THR A 188 -0.64 -8.56 -2.47
C THR A 188 -0.21 -8.90 -3.90
N LEU A 189 0.99 -8.43 -4.29
CA LEU A 189 1.58 -8.78 -5.58
C LEU A 189 2.13 -10.19 -5.55
N SER A 190 1.92 -10.92 -6.64
CA SER A 190 2.24 -12.35 -6.78
C SER A 190 3.38 -12.65 -7.75
N TYR A 191 3.89 -11.65 -8.47
CA TYR A 191 5.00 -11.80 -9.42
C TYR A 191 5.75 -10.48 -9.66
N VAL A 192 6.99 -10.60 -10.09
CA VAL A 192 7.98 -9.51 -10.14
C VAL A 192 7.68 -8.45 -11.19
N GLU A 193 7.23 -8.85 -12.38
CA GLU A 193 7.04 -7.92 -13.51
C GLU A 193 5.96 -6.88 -13.22
N GLU A 194 4.91 -7.25 -12.48
CA GLU A 194 3.87 -6.29 -12.08
C GLU A 194 4.40 -5.30 -11.05
N ALA A 195 5.19 -5.78 -10.10
CA ALA A 195 5.85 -4.93 -9.11
C ALA A 195 6.77 -3.88 -9.75
N ILE A 196 7.60 -4.30 -10.72
CA ILE A 196 8.46 -3.39 -11.50
C ILE A 196 7.62 -2.34 -12.23
N GLY A 197 6.54 -2.78 -12.89
CA GLY A 197 5.66 -1.86 -13.61
C GLY A 197 5.00 -0.83 -12.70
N ILE A 198 4.50 -1.24 -11.53
CA ILE A 198 3.91 -0.33 -10.55
C ILE A 198 4.96 0.66 -10.02
N ALA A 199 6.16 0.19 -9.67
CA ALA A 199 7.24 1.06 -9.20
C ALA A 199 7.58 2.15 -10.23
N ARG A 200 7.71 1.78 -11.51
CA ARG A 200 7.93 2.73 -12.59
C ARG A 200 6.76 3.69 -12.80
N ALA A 201 5.51 3.22 -12.68
CA ALA A 201 4.32 4.05 -12.83
C ALA A 201 4.20 5.09 -11.71
N ALA A 202 4.45 4.70 -10.45
CA ALA A 202 4.44 5.59 -9.30
C ALA A 202 5.54 6.65 -9.41
N THR A 203 6.78 6.24 -9.71
CA THR A 203 7.91 7.16 -9.93
C THR A 203 7.63 8.15 -11.06
N ALA A 204 7.08 7.69 -12.18
CA ALA A 204 6.71 8.57 -13.31
C ALA A 204 5.58 9.56 -12.94
N SER A 205 4.83 9.29 -11.88
CA SER A 205 3.78 10.17 -11.33
C SER A 205 4.29 11.03 -10.16
N GLY A 206 5.57 10.93 -9.79
CA GLY A 206 6.16 11.67 -8.67
C GLY A 206 5.75 11.14 -7.28
N LEU A 207 5.27 9.89 -7.20
CA LEU A 207 4.85 9.28 -5.95
C LEU A 207 5.95 8.35 -5.41
N PRO A 208 6.36 8.52 -4.15
CA PRO A 208 7.05 7.48 -3.40
C PRO A 208 6.22 6.18 -3.39
N VAL A 209 6.88 5.01 -3.41
CA VAL A 209 6.15 3.74 -3.52
C VAL A 209 6.69 2.66 -2.60
N VAL A 210 5.76 1.93 -1.98
CA VAL A 210 5.99 0.70 -1.23
C VAL A 210 5.46 -0.48 -2.06
N ILE A 211 6.23 -1.57 -2.14
CA ILE A 211 5.87 -2.78 -2.87
C ILE A 211 5.62 -3.93 -1.91
N GLY A 212 4.39 -4.45 -1.90
CA GLY A 212 3.95 -5.55 -1.05
C GLY A 212 3.79 -6.86 -1.84
N PHE A 213 4.53 -7.88 -1.42
CA PHE A 213 4.40 -9.23 -1.93
C PHE A 213 3.59 -10.11 -0.98
N THR A 214 2.79 -11.01 -1.56
CA THR A 214 2.21 -12.13 -0.83
C THR A 214 2.98 -13.40 -1.12
N VAL A 215 2.93 -14.35 -0.18
CA VAL A 215 3.58 -15.65 -0.33
C VAL A 215 2.62 -16.78 0.02
N GLU A 216 2.87 -17.94 -0.55
CA GLU A 216 2.23 -19.21 -0.22
C GLU A 216 2.82 -19.80 1.08
N THR A 217 2.27 -20.92 1.52
CA THR A 217 2.68 -21.58 2.77
C THR A 217 4.13 -22.07 2.79
N ASP A 218 4.79 -22.11 1.65
CA ASP A 218 6.21 -22.47 1.49
C ASP A 218 7.16 -21.24 1.46
N GLY A 219 6.62 -20.02 1.69
CA GLY A 219 7.37 -18.78 1.73
C GLY A 219 7.76 -18.24 0.35
N ARG A 220 7.21 -18.80 -0.74
CA ARG A 220 7.45 -18.30 -2.09
C ARG A 220 6.25 -17.51 -2.60
N LEU A 221 6.51 -16.57 -3.50
CA LEU A 221 5.44 -15.90 -4.22
C LEU A 221 4.62 -16.92 -5.02
N PRO A 222 3.34 -16.65 -5.34
CA PRO A 222 2.55 -17.52 -6.23
C PRO A 222 3.18 -17.77 -7.62
N SER A 223 4.12 -16.90 -8.04
CA SER A 223 4.96 -17.13 -9.23
C SER A 223 6.00 -18.24 -9.07
N GLY A 224 6.31 -18.64 -7.83
CA GLY A 224 7.39 -19.55 -7.46
C GLY A 224 8.71 -18.87 -7.09
N ASP A 225 8.81 -17.55 -7.21
CA ASP A 225 10.00 -16.79 -6.87
C ASP A 225 10.21 -16.72 -5.35
N SER A 226 11.46 -16.66 -4.90
CA SER A 226 11.77 -16.35 -3.50
C SER A 226 11.58 -14.86 -3.22
N ILE A 227 11.35 -14.52 -1.95
CA ILE A 227 11.26 -13.11 -1.49
C ILE A 227 12.53 -12.34 -1.89
N GLU A 228 13.71 -12.93 -1.67
CA GLU A 228 15.00 -12.33 -2.04
C GLU A 228 15.06 -12.01 -3.54
N HIS A 229 14.75 -13.01 -4.39
CA HIS A 229 14.75 -12.82 -5.83
C HIS A 229 13.79 -11.72 -6.28
N ALA A 230 12.62 -11.64 -5.66
CA ALA A 230 11.62 -10.63 -5.99
C ALA A 230 12.10 -9.22 -5.64
N ILE A 231 12.62 -9.01 -4.43
CA ILE A 231 13.17 -7.72 -3.97
C ILE A 231 14.34 -7.29 -4.86
N ASP A 232 15.35 -8.14 -5.03
CA ASP A 232 16.53 -7.84 -5.83
C ASP A 232 16.21 -7.53 -7.29
N SER A 233 15.21 -8.22 -7.86
CA SER A 233 14.81 -8.01 -9.25
C SER A 233 14.10 -6.67 -9.43
N VAL A 234 13.24 -6.29 -8.48
CA VAL A 234 12.57 -4.98 -8.52
C VAL A 234 13.60 -3.86 -8.34
N ASP A 235 14.45 -3.93 -7.31
CA ASP A 235 15.47 -2.90 -7.05
C ASP A 235 16.41 -2.73 -8.24
N ARG A 236 16.89 -3.82 -8.82
CA ARG A 236 17.76 -3.78 -10.01
C ARG A 236 17.09 -3.18 -11.23
N ALA A 237 15.79 -3.48 -11.46
CA ALA A 237 15.04 -3.01 -12.63
C ALA A 237 14.55 -1.57 -12.50
N THR A 238 14.62 -0.99 -11.31
CA THR A 238 14.09 0.33 -10.99
C THR A 238 15.12 1.26 -10.35
N ASP A 239 16.40 0.87 -10.35
CA ASP A 239 17.51 1.63 -9.74
C ASP A 239 17.27 1.99 -8.27
N GLY A 240 16.57 1.09 -7.53
CA GLY A 240 16.32 1.22 -6.09
C GLY A 240 15.33 2.33 -5.71
N VAL A 241 14.44 2.76 -6.61
CA VAL A 241 13.46 3.84 -6.33
C VAL A 241 12.34 3.42 -5.37
N VAL A 242 12.17 2.12 -5.12
CA VAL A 242 11.18 1.63 -4.14
C VAL A 242 11.63 2.03 -2.74
N GLN A 243 10.76 2.70 -1.97
CA GLN A 243 11.11 3.13 -0.62
C GLN A 243 11.33 1.95 0.32
N SER A 244 10.44 0.97 0.27
CA SER A 244 10.52 -0.24 1.07
C SER A 244 9.68 -1.36 0.49
N PHE A 245 9.97 -2.58 0.95
CA PHE A 245 9.14 -3.74 0.64
C PHE A 245 8.28 -4.14 1.85
N MET A 246 7.16 -4.76 1.53
CA MET A 246 6.16 -5.26 2.47
C MET A 246 5.91 -6.74 2.21
N LEU A 247 5.71 -7.52 3.27
CA LEU A 247 5.08 -8.83 3.18
C LEU A 247 3.66 -8.70 3.73
N ASN A 248 2.68 -9.04 2.89
CA ASN A 248 1.29 -8.88 3.28
C ASN A 248 0.41 -10.03 2.79
N CYS A 249 -0.75 -10.14 3.40
CA CYS A 249 -1.76 -11.15 3.06
C CYS A 249 -1.26 -12.61 3.15
N ALA A 250 -0.28 -12.86 4.00
CA ALA A 250 0.22 -14.16 4.41
C ALA A 250 0.40 -14.16 5.93
N HIS A 251 0.22 -15.31 6.58
CA HIS A 251 0.49 -15.44 8.01
C HIS A 251 2.01 -15.50 8.27
N PRO A 252 2.55 -14.97 9.39
CA PRO A 252 3.99 -15.00 9.65
C PRO A 252 4.62 -16.40 9.60
N SER A 253 3.88 -17.46 9.96
CA SER A 253 4.36 -18.84 9.85
C SER A 253 4.65 -19.31 8.42
N HIS A 254 4.17 -18.61 7.41
CA HIS A 254 4.41 -18.95 6.01
C HIS A 254 5.76 -18.41 5.51
N PHE A 255 6.26 -17.32 6.08
CA PHE A 255 7.46 -16.64 5.55
C PHE A 255 8.60 -16.46 6.55
N ALA A 256 8.38 -16.68 7.86
CA ALA A 256 9.45 -16.45 8.84
C ALA A 256 10.74 -17.23 8.55
N ASP A 257 10.59 -18.49 8.14
CA ASP A 257 11.73 -19.37 7.78
C ASP A 257 12.24 -19.14 6.33
N ALA A 258 11.56 -18.31 5.54
CA ALA A 258 11.89 -17.99 4.15
C ALA A 258 12.35 -16.53 3.97
N LEU A 259 12.56 -15.81 5.07
CA LEU A 259 13.07 -14.44 5.00
C LEU A 259 14.44 -14.42 4.32
N PRO A 260 14.71 -13.41 3.47
CA PRO A 260 16.00 -13.30 2.77
C PRO A 260 17.16 -13.10 3.74
N ASP A 261 18.36 -13.44 3.29
CA ASP A 261 19.59 -13.05 3.94
C ASP A 261 20.17 -11.77 3.31
N GLY A 262 21.03 -11.07 4.07
CA GLY A 262 21.76 -9.90 3.55
C GLY A 262 20.88 -8.68 3.18
N PRO A 263 21.25 -7.90 2.14
CA PRO A 263 20.65 -6.60 1.86
C PRO A 263 19.15 -6.62 1.58
N ALA A 264 18.62 -7.67 0.96
CA ALA A 264 17.18 -7.77 0.68
C ALA A 264 16.35 -7.81 1.97
N ARG A 265 16.91 -8.36 3.07
CA ARG A 265 16.26 -8.37 4.40
C ARG A 265 16.08 -6.95 4.94
N GLU A 266 17.08 -6.09 4.77
CA GLU A 266 17.08 -4.70 5.23
C GLU A 266 16.08 -3.83 4.46
N ARG A 267 15.59 -4.33 3.32
CA ARG A 267 14.57 -3.65 2.50
C ARG A 267 13.14 -3.90 2.98
N ILE A 268 12.91 -4.84 3.93
CA ILE A 268 11.58 -5.20 4.42
C ILE A 268 11.26 -4.34 5.66
N HIS A 269 10.44 -3.31 5.49
CA HIS A 269 10.07 -2.37 6.55
C HIS A 269 8.63 -2.55 7.03
N VAL A 270 7.79 -3.26 6.28
CA VAL A 270 6.34 -3.31 6.49
C VAL A 270 5.86 -4.76 6.57
N ILE A 271 5.09 -5.08 7.60
CA ILE A 271 4.34 -6.34 7.68
C ILE A 271 2.86 -6.05 7.90
N ARG A 272 2.01 -6.61 7.02
CA ARG A 272 0.55 -6.62 7.13
C ARG A 272 0.05 -8.05 6.99
N ALA A 273 0.15 -8.83 8.05
CA ALA A 273 -0.11 -10.26 8.03
C ALA A 273 -1.60 -10.60 8.06
N ASN A 274 -1.94 -11.80 7.55
CA ASN A 274 -3.24 -12.43 7.77
C ASN A 274 -3.36 -12.95 9.21
N ALA A 275 -4.60 -13.01 9.70
CA ALA A 275 -4.90 -13.62 11.00
C ALA A 275 -4.77 -15.16 10.97
N SER A 276 -5.19 -15.78 9.87
CA SER A 276 -5.27 -17.23 9.71
C SER A 276 -3.95 -17.84 9.24
N THR A 277 -3.62 -19.02 9.76
CA THR A 277 -2.51 -19.87 9.31
C THR A 277 -2.84 -20.72 8.09
N LYS A 278 -4.09 -20.69 7.60
CA LYS A 278 -4.52 -21.43 6.42
C LYS A 278 -3.89 -20.88 5.14
N SER A 279 -3.75 -21.74 4.15
CA SER A 279 -3.36 -21.35 2.79
C SER A 279 -4.40 -20.46 2.13
N HIS A 280 -4.02 -19.71 1.10
CA HIS A 280 -4.95 -18.92 0.31
C HIS A 280 -6.08 -19.76 -0.30
N ALA A 281 -5.78 -20.98 -0.75
CA ALA A 281 -6.79 -21.89 -1.32
C ALA A 281 -7.84 -22.32 -0.27
N GLU A 282 -7.41 -22.60 0.98
CA GLU A 282 -8.32 -22.95 2.07
C GLU A 282 -9.17 -21.75 2.51
N LEU A 283 -8.61 -20.53 2.46
CA LEU A 283 -9.35 -19.31 2.78
C LEU A 283 -10.39 -18.95 1.71
N ASP A 284 -10.09 -19.16 0.43
CA ASP A 284 -11.02 -18.95 -0.68
C ASP A 284 -12.24 -19.89 -0.63
N GLU A 285 -12.06 -21.11 -0.08
CA GLU A 285 -13.11 -22.11 0.06
C GLU A 285 -13.86 -22.02 1.41
N ALA A 286 -13.41 -21.15 2.33
CA ALA A 286 -13.99 -21.04 3.66
C ALA A 286 -15.34 -20.29 3.65
N GLU A 287 -16.36 -20.89 4.29
CA GLU A 287 -17.67 -20.22 4.47
C GLU A 287 -17.68 -19.19 5.60
N GLU A 288 -16.73 -19.29 6.54
CA GLU A 288 -16.60 -18.41 7.69
C GLU A 288 -15.21 -17.77 7.72
N LEU A 289 -15.16 -16.53 8.23
CA LEU A 289 -13.90 -15.81 8.41
C LEU A 289 -13.09 -16.46 9.55
N ASP A 290 -11.87 -16.87 9.26
CA ASP A 290 -10.91 -17.31 10.27
C ASP A 290 -10.13 -16.09 10.77
N THR A 291 -10.42 -15.68 12.02
CA THR A 291 -9.79 -14.53 12.66
C THR A 291 -8.55 -14.88 13.47
N GLY A 292 -8.16 -16.16 13.51
CA GLY A 292 -6.99 -16.61 14.27
C GLY A 292 -7.00 -16.19 15.74
N ASP A 293 -5.81 -16.02 16.32
CA ASP A 293 -5.62 -15.52 17.69
C ASP A 293 -4.81 -14.22 17.66
N PRO A 294 -5.38 -13.08 18.08
CA PRO A 294 -4.65 -11.80 18.14
C PRO A 294 -3.39 -11.82 19.00
N ALA A 295 -3.36 -12.62 20.08
CA ALA A 295 -2.20 -12.71 20.95
C ALA A 295 -1.06 -13.52 20.30
N ASP A 296 -1.37 -14.66 19.66
CA ASP A 296 -0.38 -15.44 18.89
C ASP A 296 0.19 -14.59 17.74
N LEU A 297 -0.66 -13.86 17.01
CA LEU A 297 -0.21 -12.99 15.93
C LEU A 297 0.74 -11.90 16.46
N ALA A 298 0.42 -11.27 17.57
CA ALA A 298 1.25 -10.24 18.20
C ALA A 298 2.62 -10.78 18.64
N GLU A 299 2.66 -11.99 19.23
CA GLU A 299 3.93 -12.66 19.59
C GLU A 299 4.82 -12.91 18.36
N ARG A 300 4.21 -13.27 17.23
CA ARG A 300 4.94 -13.46 15.96
C ARG A 300 5.52 -12.16 15.42
N TYR A 301 4.82 -11.03 15.55
CA TYR A 301 5.37 -9.72 15.18
C TYR A 301 6.58 -9.35 16.04
N VAL A 302 6.54 -9.63 17.34
CA VAL A 302 7.70 -9.45 18.23
C VAL A 302 8.87 -10.36 17.84
N ALA A 303 8.60 -11.59 17.41
CA ALA A 303 9.64 -12.48 16.90
C ALA A 303 10.25 -11.95 15.60
N LEU A 304 9.44 -11.49 14.64
CA LEU A 304 9.90 -10.90 13.38
C LEU A 304 10.79 -9.66 13.58
N ARG A 305 10.59 -8.88 14.65
CA ARG A 305 11.45 -7.73 14.98
C ARG A 305 12.92 -8.10 15.13
N ARG A 306 13.21 -9.34 15.58
CA ARG A 306 14.59 -9.81 15.74
C ARG A 306 15.24 -10.21 14.43
N GLU A 307 14.42 -10.63 13.48
CA GLU A 307 14.83 -11.08 12.16
C GLU A 307 14.89 -9.93 11.14
N LEU A 308 14.03 -8.94 11.29
CA LEU A 308 13.88 -7.79 10.39
C LEU A 308 14.26 -6.49 11.14
N PRO A 309 15.53 -6.06 11.11
CA PRO A 309 16.00 -4.93 11.91
C PRO A 309 15.36 -3.61 11.50
N GLU A 310 14.96 -3.47 10.24
CA GLU A 310 14.32 -2.27 9.69
C GLU A 310 12.78 -2.31 9.76
N LEU A 311 12.19 -3.35 10.34
CA LEU A 311 10.74 -3.46 10.50
C LEU A 311 10.23 -2.41 11.49
N HIS A 312 9.43 -1.47 11.01
CA HIS A 312 8.85 -0.39 11.81
C HIS A 312 7.42 0.02 11.38
N VAL A 313 6.85 -0.65 10.37
CA VAL A 313 5.46 -0.43 9.94
C VAL A 313 4.68 -1.71 10.14
N LEU A 314 3.67 -1.67 11.02
CA LEU A 314 2.92 -2.84 11.46
C LEU A 314 1.43 -2.64 11.24
N GLY A 315 0.78 -3.67 10.74
CA GLY A 315 -0.68 -3.67 10.59
C GLY A 315 -1.21 -5.06 10.30
N GLY A 316 -2.38 -5.14 9.71
CA GLY A 316 -2.99 -6.40 9.37
C GLY A 316 -3.51 -6.47 7.93
N CYS A 317 -3.90 -7.67 7.51
CA CYS A 317 -4.58 -7.95 6.26
C CYS A 317 -5.81 -8.82 6.53
N CYS A 318 -6.19 -9.71 5.64
CA CYS A 318 -7.42 -10.49 5.75
C CYS A 318 -7.58 -11.20 7.11
N GLY A 319 -8.79 -11.17 7.66
CA GLY A 319 -9.14 -11.76 8.95
C GLY A 319 -8.72 -10.97 10.19
N THR A 320 -7.89 -9.92 10.02
CA THR A 320 -7.53 -9.03 11.15
C THR A 320 -8.49 -7.85 11.29
N ASN A 321 -8.58 -7.29 12.50
CA ASN A 321 -9.36 -6.11 12.84
C ASN A 321 -8.61 -5.25 13.88
N ILE A 322 -9.26 -4.25 14.44
CA ILE A 322 -8.69 -3.34 15.45
C ILE A 322 -8.12 -4.08 16.67
N THR A 323 -8.71 -5.21 17.07
CA THR A 323 -8.21 -6.00 18.21
C THR A 323 -6.82 -6.57 17.94
N HIS A 324 -6.58 -7.05 16.72
CA HIS A 324 -5.28 -7.56 16.28
C HIS A 324 -4.21 -6.46 16.26
N VAL A 325 -4.52 -5.31 15.66
CA VAL A 325 -3.55 -4.18 15.57
C VAL A 325 -3.26 -3.63 16.97
N THR A 326 -4.25 -3.61 17.86
CA THR A 326 -4.04 -3.24 19.26
C THR A 326 -3.09 -4.20 19.96
N ALA A 327 -3.32 -5.53 19.82
CA ALA A 327 -2.47 -6.55 20.42
C ALA A 327 -1.02 -6.48 19.90
N ILE A 328 -0.85 -6.30 18.57
CA ILE A 328 0.46 -6.11 17.92
C ILE A 328 1.17 -4.88 18.49
N SER A 329 0.47 -3.74 18.57
CA SER A 329 1.03 -2.50 19.11
C SER A 329 1.45 -2.65 20.57
N ASP A 330 0.61 -3.25 21.40
CA ASP A 330 0.88 -3.46 22.83
C ASP A 330 2.09 -4.39 23.07
N ALA A 331 2.14 -5.51 22.35
CA ALA A 331 3.28 -6.44 22.42
C ALA A 331 4.58 -5.83 21.93
N TRP A 332 4.52 -5.03 20.85
CA TRP A 332 5.70 -4.34 20.31
C TRP A 332 6.28 -3.34 21.29
N HIS A 333 5.43 -2.52 21.95
CA HIS A 333 5.88 -1.57 22.97
C HIS A 333 6.42 -2.27 24.24
N ALA A 334 5.82 -3.39 24.63
CA ALA A 334 6.30 -4.15 25.78
C ALA A 334 7.68 -4.81 25.54
N ALA A 335 8.06 -5.06 24.29
CA ALA A 335 9.33 -5.66 23.89
C ALA A 335 10.44 -4.63 23.62
N THR A 336 10.14 -3.32 23.74
CA THR A 336 11.07 -2.21 23.57
C THR A 336 11.67 -1.82 24.90
#